data_dbf8d861e5d536f5c8da2065f5b8d38f
#
_entry.id   dbf8d861e5d536f5c8da2065f5b8d38f
#
_cell.length_a   1.000
_cell.length_b   1.000
_cell.length_c   1.000
_cell.angle_alpha   90.00
_cell.angle_beta   90.00
_cell.angle_gamma   90.00
#
_symmetry.space_group_name_H-M   'P 1'
#
loop_
_entity.id
_entity.type
_entity.pdbx_description
1 polymer ?
#
loop_
_entity_poly.entity_id
_entity_poly.type
_entity_poly.pdbx_seq_one_letter_code
_entity_poly.pdbx_strand_id
1 'polypeptide(L)'
;MTLFDEYCDRIAALPAEDKASMIDQLTADILPALEEVTEDGAGAVEAYVNFILCAVASDGKLAEEEYLLLKPLFNDIAGGDATYEDALDVFKAAGLEDPENYKKAVDLMVDIIGEVSEELKYDIVTLCLLVCAIDGEVTEKEKEWIGQLADDNFGLTPMEQIEAYLDEAKTFVLATEDGLQPRMRVLGFKCKVDGKLWFAVGTFKEVYEQLLDDPKCEILAANGATFLRWDGVAVFKKDPRFMEEAAKAMPQVVEMYRQMGATLAFFTLENGSAEIVSVTNEKKVLF
;
A
#
# COMPACT_ATOMS: atom_id res chain seq x y z
N MET A 1 14.05 -3.17 6.61
CA MET A 1 12.86 -2.34 6.81
C MET A 1 12.03 -2.55 5.57
N THR A 2 10.83 -3.06 5.72
CA THR A 2 9.90 -3.27 4.61
C THR A 2 9.18 -1.95 4.29
N LEU A 3 8.51 -1.86 3.14
CA LEU A 3 7.69 -0.69 2.81
C LEU A 3 6.53 -0.52 3.83
N PHE A 4 6.02 -1.63 4.35
CA PHE A 4 5.04 -1.62 5.43
C PHE A 4 5.60 -1.01 6.72
N ASP A 5 6.84 -1.32 7.11
CA ASP A 5 7.49 -0.69 8.27
C ASP A 5 7.59 0.83 8.10
N GLU A 6 7.98 1.29 6.90
CA GLU A 6 8.05 2.73 6.59
C GLU A 6 6.68 3.41 6.64
N TYR A 7 5.61 2.71 6.26
CA TYR A 7 4.25 3.20 6.39
C TYR A 7 3.83 3.31 7.85
N CYS A 8 4.08 2.28 8.67
CA CYS A 8 3.83 2.31 10.11
C CYS A 8 4.55 3.48 10.78
N ASP A 9 5.83 3.68 10.45
CA ASP A 9 6.63 4.78 11.00
C ASP A 9 6.08 6.15 10.58
N ARG A 10 5.56 6.31 9.35
CA ARG A 10 4.92 7.55 8.90
C ARG A 10 3.64 7.85 9.69
N ILE A 11 2.79 6.84 9.93
CA ILE A 11 1.57 6.99 10.72
C ILE A 11 1.91 7.31 12.19
N ALA A 12 2.89 6.62 12.76
CA ALA A 12 3.34 6.87 14.13
C ALA A 12 3.85 8.31 14.33
N ALA A 13 4.52 8.87 13.31
CA ALA A 13 5.06 10.23 13.34
C ALA A 13 4.01 11.34 13.15
N LEU A 14 2.75 11.02 12.81
CA LEU A 14 1.69 12.03 12.68
C LEU A 14 1.42 12.74 14.03
N PRO A 15 1.10 14.05 14.02
CA PRO A 15 0.61 14.75 15.20
C PRO A 15 -0.66 14.11 15.77
N ALA A 16 -0.83 14.14 17.09
CA ALA A 16 -2.00 13.55 17.74
C ALA A 16 -3.35 14.12 17.23
N GLU A 17 -3.39 15.41 16.90
CA GLU A 17 -4.58 16.08 16.33
C GLU A 17 -4.93 15.51 14.95
N ASP A 18 -3.93 15.22 14.13
CA ASP A 18 -4.13 14.64 12.79
C ASP A 18 -4.60 13.18 12.91
N LYS A 19 -4.03 12.38 13.82
CA LYS A 19 -4.48 11.01 14.10
C LYS A 19 -5.95 11.02 14.56
N ALA A 20 -6.32 11.88 15.50
CA ALA A 20 -7.70 12.00 15.98
C ALA A 20 -8.67 12.35 14.84
N SER A 21 -8.32 13.34 14.01
CA SER A 21 -9.15 13.74 12.86
C SER A 21 -9.31 12.61 11.84
N MET A 22 -8.26 11.83 11.60
CA MET A 22 -8.32 10.67 10.70
C MET A 22 -9.21 9.56 11.28
N ILE A 23 -9.12 9.29 12.58
CA ILE A 23 -9.98 8.30 13.25
C ILE A 23 -11.45 8.71 13.15
N ASP A 24 -11.79 9.98 13.41
CA ASP A 24 -13.16 10.48 13.28
C ASP A 24 -13.69 10.31 11.85
N GLN A 25 -12.87 10.62 10.83
CA GLN A 25 -13.25 10.47 9.43
C GLN A 25 -13.45 8.99 9.08
N LEU A 26 -12.50 8.12 9.41
CA LEU A 26 -12.58 6.68 9.15
C LEU A 26 -13.78 6.05 9.85
N THR A 27 -14.09 6.47 11.08
CA THR A 27 -15.28 6.01 11.80
C THR A 27 -16.55 6.33 11.03
N ALA A 28 -16.65 7.57 10.52
CA ALA A 28 -17.81 8.02 9.74
C ALA A 28 -17.97 7.26 8.40
N ASP A 29 -16.86 6.78 7.83
CA ASP A 29 -16.87 6.05 6.56
C ASP A 29 -17.09 4.53 6.78
N ILE A 30 -16.45 3.93 7.79
CA ILE A 30 -16.48 2.50 8.07
C ILE A 30 -17.85 2.04 8.59
N LEU A 31 -18.45 2.74 9.55
CA LEU A 31 -19.69 2.28 10.19
C LEU A 31 -20.83 2.06 9.20
N PRO A 32 -21.17 3.02 8.30
CA PRO A 32 -22.21 2.82 7.30
C PRO A 32 -21.87 1.68 6.31
N ALA A 33 -20.60 1.53 5.95
CA ALA A 33 -20.16 0.49 5.02
C ALA A 33 -20.27 -0.91 5.68
N LEU A 34 -19.98 -1.04 6.98
CA LEU A 34 -20.22 -2.28 7.72
C LEU A 34 -21.71 -2.60 7.86
N GLU A 35 -22.59 -1.59 7.99
CA GLU A 35 -24.03 -1.80 8.02
C GLU A 35 -24.56 -2.42 6.72
N GLU A 36 -23.96 -2.11 5.57
CA GLU A 36 -24.35 -2.67 4.28
C GLU A 36 -24.00 -4.15 4.12
N VAL A 37 -22.97 -4.62 4.82
CA VAL A 37 -22.49 -6.02 4.75
C VAL A 37 -22.95 -6.89 5.91
N THR A 38 -23.59 -6.32 6.92
CA THR A 38 -24.17 -7.04 8.08
C THR A 38 -25.68 -7.17 7.96
N GLU A 39 -26.22 -8.34 8.33
CA GLU A 39 -27.65 -8.64 8.12
C GLU A 39 -28.65 -7.75 8.90
N ASP A 40 -28.22 -7.08 9.98
CA ASP A 40 -29.12 -6.36 10.92
C ASP A 40 -28.60 -5.01 11.44
N GLY A 41 -27.49 -4.49 10.90
CA GLY A 41 -26.86 -3.23 11.35
C GLY A 41 -26.31 -3.25 12.77
N ALA A 42 -26.83 -4.09 13.67
CA ALA A 42 -26.32 -4.24 15.03
C ALA A 42 -24.93 -4.91 15.03
N GLY A 43 -24.70 -5.83 14.10
CA GLY A 43 -23.41 -6.48 13.88
C GLY A 43 -22.31 -5.53 13.42
N ALA A 44 -22.66 -4.43 12.74
CA ALA A 44 -21.68 -3.44 12.27
C ALA A 44 -20.96 -2.73 13.43
N VAL A 45 -21.72 -2.26 14.42
CA VAL A 45 -21.15 -1.60 15.62
C VAL A 45 -20.30 -2.59 16.41
N GLU A 46 -20.77 -3.82 16.58
CA GLU A 46 -20.02 -4.88 17.27
C GLU A 46 -18.70 -5.21 16.53
N ALA A 47 -18.74 -5.35 15.22
CA ALA A 47 -17.53 -5.58 14.40
C ALA A 47 -16.56 -4.40 14.53
N TYR A 48 -17.03 -3.16 14.39
CA TYR A 48 -16.22 -1.96 14.54
C TYR A 48 -15.53 -1.88 15.90
N VAL A 49 -16.31 -2.09 16.99
CA VAL A 49 -15.79 -2.11 18.36
C VAL A 49 -14.72 -3.20 18.52
N ASN A 50 -14.96 -4.39 17.97
CA ASN A 50 -14.01 -5.49 18.03
C ASN A 50 -12.70 -5.17 17.31
N PHE A 51 -12.73 -4.48 16.16
CA PHE A 51 -11.51 -4.03 15.48
C PHE A 51 -10.67 -3.13 16.38
N ILE A 52 -11.28 -2.14 17.02
CA ILE A 52 -10.60 -1.22 17.93
C ILE A 52 -10.09 -1.95 19.18
N LEU A 53 -10.92 -2.77 19.81
CA LEU A 53 -10.50 -3.49 21.01
C LEU A 53 -9.37 -4.49 20.74
N CYS A 54 -9.33 -5.13 19.57
CA CYS A 54 -8.21 -5.98 19.18
C CYS A 54 -6.94 -5.18 18.91
N ALA A 55 -7.05 -3.99 18.31
CA ALA A 55 -5.91 -3.09 18.13
C ALA A 55 -5.29 -2.71 19.48
N VAL A 56 -6.11 -2.26 20.42
CA VAL A 56 -5.70 -1.95 21.81
C VAL A 56 -5.13 -3.18 22.52
N ALA A 57 -5.78 -4.34 22.38
CA ALA A 57 -5.36 -5.58 23.06
C ALA A 57 -4.09 -6.20 22.51
N SER A 58 -3.55 -5.70 21.40
CA SER A 58 -2.35 -6.25 20.76
C SER A 58 -1.13 -6.27 21.70
N ASP A 59 -1.01 -5.28 22.58
CA ASP A 59 -0.01 -5.22 23.65
C ASP A 59 -0.50 -5.74 25.02
N GLY A 60 -1.82 -6.05 25.12
CA GLY A 60 -2.48 -6.60 26.32
C GLY A 60 -2.90 -5.56 27.34
N LYS A 61 -2.99 -4.28 26.96
CA LYS A 61 -3.36 -3.17 27.84
C LYS A 61 -4.25 -2.17 27.12
N LEU A 62 -5.05 -1.43 27.88
CA LEU A 62 -5.67 -0.19 27.44
C LEU A 62 -4.94 0.97 28.15
N ALA A 63 -4.16 1.75 27.42
CA ALA A 63 -3.49 2.92 27.97
C ALA A 63 -4.45 4.10 28.15
N GLU A 64 -4.11 5.05 29.03
CA GLU A 64 -4.97 6.22 29.26
C GLU A 64 -5.04 7.13 28.02
N GLU A 65 -3.95 7.19 27.25
CA GLU A 65 -3.85 7.90 25.97
C GLU A 65 -4.81 7.29 24.91
N GLU A 66 -4.86 5.97 24.82
CA GLU A 66 -5.78 5.25 23.93
C GLU A 66 -7.23 5.48 24.35
N TYR A 67 -7.53 5.39 25.64
CA TYR A 67 -8.86 5.72 26.13
C TYR A 67 -9.26 7.15 25.78
N LEU A 68 -8.40 8.15 25.97
CA LEU A 68 -8.71 9.53 25.66
C LEU A 68 -9.07 9.77 24.19
N LEU A 69 -8.39 9.07 23.27
CA LEU A 69 -8.70 9.13 21.86
C LEU A 69 -9.98 8.38 21.52
N LEU A 70 -10.21 7.21 22.14
CA LEU A 70 -11.37 6.36 21.91
C LEU A 70 -12.57 6.72 22.81
N LYS A 71 -12.45 7.78 23.62
CA LYS A 71 -13.51 8.20 24.54
C LYS A 71 -14.87 8.42 23.86
N PRO A 72 -14.97 9.01 22.65
CA PRO A 72 -16.25 9.11 21.95
C PRO A 72 -16.90 7.74 21.73
N LEU A 73 -16.14 6.74 21.32
CA LEU A 73 -16.61 5.37 21.13
C LEU A 73 -17.08 4.74 22.45
N PHE A 74 -16.30 4.88 23.52
CA PHE A 74 -16.70 4.35 24.83
C PHE A 74 -17.94 5.06 25.38
N ASN A 75 -18.14 6.34 25.10
CA ASN A 75 -19.35 7.07 25.44
C ASN A 75 -20.58 6.50 24.73
N ASP A 76 -20.46 6.14 23.45
CA ASP A 76 -21.54 5.55 22.66
C ASP A 76 -21.89 4.16 23.18
N ILE A 77 -20.89 3.34 23.51
CA ILE A 77 -21.08 2.00 24.10
C ILE A 77 -21.75 2.07 25.48
N ALA A 78 -21.31 2.99 26.32
CA ALA A 78 -21.81 3.18 27.68
C ALA A 78 -23.16 3.92 27.73
N GLY A 79 -23.58 4.56 26.64
CA GLY A 79 -24.75 5.41 26.57
C GLY A 79 -24.63 6.70 27.39
N GLY A 80 -23.39 7.20 27.59
CA GLY A 80 -23.11 8.41 28.36
C GLY A 80 -21.62 8.74 28.46
N ASP A 81 -21.25 9.61 29.39
CA ASP A 81 -19.84 10.02 29.60
C ASP A 81 -19.07 8.89 30.31
N ALA A 82 -18.48 7.98 29.55
CA ALA A 82 -17.68 6.88 30.05
C ALA A 82 -16.39 7.37 30.71
N THR A 83 -16.05 6.77 31.85
CA THR A 83 -14.76 6.98 32.51
C THR A 83 -13.72 5.98 32.02
N TYR A 84 -12.45 6.21 32.35
CA TYR A 84 -11.37 5.25 32.06
C TYR A 84 -11.62 3.89 32.75
N GLU A 85 -12.21 3.88 33.95
CA GLU A 85 -12.59 2.65 34.65
C GLU A 85 -13.69 1.88 33.90
N ASP A 86 -14.68 2.60 33.35
CA ASP A 86 -15.73 1.98 32.53
C ASP A 86 -15.13 1.35 31.25
N ALA A 87 -14.18 2.04 30.60
CA ALA A 87 -13.50 1.52 29.42
C ALA A 87 -12.64 0.28 29.74
N LEU A 88 -11.96 0.27 30.90
CA LEU A 88 -11.24 -0.91 31.39
C LEU A 88 -12.17 -2.09 31.67
N ASP A 89 -13.38 -1.83 32.16
CA ASP A 89 -14.38 -2.89 32.41
C ASP A 89 -14.91 -3.47 31.08
N VAL A 90 -15.14 -2.64 30.07
CA VAL A 90 -15.48 -3.10 28.70
C VAL A 90 -14.36 -3.95 28.13
N PHE A 91 -13.10 -3.49 28.22
CA PHE A 91 -11.93 -4.22 27.75
C PHE A 91 -11.78 -5.59 28.43
N LYS A 92 -11.92 -5.65 29.76
CA LYS A 92 -11.90 -6.90 30.51
C LYS A 92 -13.06 -7.82 30.18
N ALA A 93 -14.26 -7.25 29.99
CA ALA A 93 -15.46 -8.02 29.62
C ALA A 93 -15.32 -8.68 28.25
N ALA A 94 -14.60 -8.06 27.32
CA ALA A 94 -14.25 -8.65 26.03
C ALA A 94 -13.31 -9.87 26.18
N GLY A 95 -12.59 -9.99 27.31
CA GLY A 95 -11.74 -11.15 27.63
C GLY A 95 -10.52 -11.29 26.72
N LEU A 96 -10.10 -10.22 26.06
CA LEU A 96 -8.99 -10.22 25.09
C LEU A 96 -7.60 -10.30 25.76
N GLU A 97 -7.53 -10.22 27.08
CA GLU A 97 -6.32 -10.54 27.85
C GLU A 97 -5.95 -12.03 27.76
N ASP A 98 -6.92 -12.91 27.46
CA ASP A 98 -6.70 -14.33 27.24
C ASP A 98 -6.25 -14.60 25.80
N PRO A 99 -5.07 -15.22 25.57
CA PRO A 99 -4.52 -15.43 24.23
C PRO A 99 -5.41 -16.26 23.28
N GLU A 100 -6.22 -17.18 23.82
CA GLU A 100 -7.12 -17.97 22.98
C GLU A 100 -8.33 -17.14 22.52
N ASN A 101 -8.85 -16.29 23.39
CA ASN A 101 -9.95 -15.39 23.05
C ASN A 101 -9.49 -14.31 22.08
N TYR A 102 -8.30 -13.72 22.32
CA TYR A 102 -7.68 -12.76 21.40
C TYR A 102 -7.51 -13.36 20.01
N LYS A 103 -6.93 -14.57 19.93
CA LYS A 103 -6.75 -15.25 18.64
C LYS A 103 -8.08 -15.47 17.91
N LYS A 104 -9.14 -15.91 18.62
CA LYS A 104 -10.47 -16.10 18.00
C LYS A 104 -11.05 -14.79 17.48
N ALA A 105 -10.85 -13.69 18.22
CA ALA A 105 -11.30 -12.37 17.78
C ALA A 105 -10.55 -11.92 16.51
N VAL A 106 -9.23 -12.11 16.47
CA VAL A 106 -8.41 -11.81 15.27
C VAL A 106 -8.82 -12.68 14.08
N ASP A 107 -9.00 -14.01 14.27
CA ASP A 107 -9.46 -14.91 13.22
C ASP A 107 -10.81 -14.45 12.64
N LEU A 108 -11.76 -14.03 13.50
CA LEU A 108 -13.05 -13.47 13.06
C LEU A 108 -12.90 -12.16 12.28
N MET A 109 -11.97 -11.28 12.68
CA MET A 109 -11.69 -10.04 11.97
C MET A 109 -11.10 -10.30 10.58
N VAL A 110 -10.18 -11.27 10.48
CA VAL A 110 -9.60 -11.69 9.18
C VAL A 110 -10.71 -12.20 8.25
N ASP A 111 -11.66 -12.98 8.79
CA ASP A 111 -12.82 -13.46 8.02
C ASP A 111 -13.69 -12.30 7.52
N ILE A 112 -14.03 -11.34 8.40
CA ILE A 112 -14.83 -10.15 8.03
C ILE A 112 -14.10 -9.33 6.96
N ILE A 113 -12.79 -9.07 7.13
CA ILE A 113 -11.97 -8.32 6.16
C ILE A 113 -11.89 -9.04 4.81
N GLY A 114 -11.94 -10.37 4.79
CA GLY A 114 -11.98 -11.16 3.57
C GLY A 114 -13.28 -11.01 2.74
N GLU A 115 -14.36 -10.58 3.37
CA GLU A 115 -15.69 -10.44 2.74
C GLU A 115 -16.03 -8.99 2.33
N VAL A 116 -15.24 -7.99 2.76
CA VAL A 116 -15.50 -6.57 2.46
C VAL A 116 -14.72 -6.09 1.24
N SER A 117 -15.10 -4.91 0.71
CA SER A 117 -14.40 -4.28 -0.40
C SER A 117 -12.96 -3.91 -0.02
N GLU A 118 -12.06 -3.82 -1.01
CA GLU A 118 -10.67 -3.41 -0.80
C GLU A 118 -10.57 -2.01 -0.16
N GLU A 119 -11.51 -1.10 -0.47
CA GLU A 119 -11.57 0.24 0.10
C GLU A 119 -11.89 0.16 1.61
N LEU A 120 -12.94 -0.57 1.98
CA LEU A 120 -13.33 -0.75 3.38
C LEU A 120 -12.25 -1.49 4.17
N LYS A 121 -11.61 -2.50 3.57
CA LYS A 121 -10.45 -3.18 4.15
C LYS A 121 -9.33 -2.20 4.47
N TYR A 122 -8.98 -1.34 3.49
CA TYR A 122 -7.94 -0.32 3.68
C TYR A 122 -8.28 0.62 4.84
N ASP A 123 -9.51 1.08 4.92
CA ASP A 123 -9.97 1.99 5.97
C ASP A 123 -9.92 1.33 7.36
N ILE A 124 -10.39 0.09 7.48
CA ILE A 124 -10.35 -0.68 8.74
C ILE A 124 -8.90 -0.88 9.20
N VAL A 125 -8.01 -1.33 8.31
CA VAL A 125 -6.60 -1.59 8.67
C VAL A 125 -5.88 -0.28 9.03
N THR A 126 -6.20 0.83 8.33
CA THR A 126 -5.66 2.16 8.65
C THR A 126 -6.15 2.63 10.03
N LEU A 127 -7.43 2.41 10.35
CA LEU A 127 -7.98 2.71 11.67
C LEU A 127 -7.23 1.95 12.77
N CYS A 128 -7.07 0.64 12.60
CA CYS A 128 -6.33 -0.19 13.55
C CYS A 128 -4.88 0.28 13.74
N LEU A 129 -4.21 0.66 12.65
CA LEU A 129 -2.85 1.19 12.70
C LEU A 129 -2.78 2.54 13.43
N LEU A 130 -3.76 3.43 13.22
CA LEU A 130 -3.84 4.72 13.92
C LEU A 130 -4.03 4.54 15.42
N VAL A 131 -4.84 3.55 15.82
CA VAL A 131 -5.05 3.21 17.24
C VAL A 131 -3.74 2.70 17.86
N CYS A 132 -3.04 1.76 17.21
CA CYS A 132 -1.73 1.27 17.69
C CYS A 132 -0.69 2.40 17.77
N ALA A 133 -0.70 3.33 16.81
CA ALA A 133 0.28 4.42 16.71
C ALA A 133 0.05 5.60 17.67
N ILE A 134 -0.88 5.51 18.59
CA ILE A 134 -1.33 6.64 19.43
C ILE A 134 -0.22 7.22 20.30
N ASP A 135 0.60 6.38 20.89
CA ASP A 135 1.73 6.74 21.73
C ASP A 135 2.96 7.24 20.95
N GLY A 136 2.88 7.22 19.61
CA GLY A 136 3.94 7.67 18.69
C GLY A 136 4.87 6.56 18.23
N GLU A 137 4.57 5.30 18.57
CA GLU A 137 5.34 4.12 18.14
C GLU A 137 4.36 3.01 17.73
N VAL A 138 4.73 2.20 16.74
CA VAL A 138 4.05 0.94 16.42
C VAL A 138 5.03 -0.19 16.71
N THR A 139 4.73 -1.00 17.71
CA THR A 139 5.58 -2.10 18.15
C THR A 139 5.66 -3.23 17.14
N GLU A 140 6.68 -4.08 17.22
CA GLU A 140 6.80 -5.24 16.33
C GLU A 140 5.61 -6.22 16.44
N LYS A 141 5.00 -6.34 17.62
CA LYS A 141 3.80 -7.17 17.80
C LYS A 141 2.56 -6.59 17.11
N GLU A 142 2.41 -5.28 17.16
CA GLU A 142 1.33 -4.58 16.46
C GLU A 142 1.52 -4.65 14.95
N LYS A 143 2.75 -4.49 14.45
CA LYS A 143 3.08 -4.70 13.04
C LYS A 143 2.77 -6.12 12.59
N GLU A 144 3.13 -7.13 13.38
CA GLU A 144 2.83 -8.53 13.09
C GLU A 144 1.31 -8.79 13.07
N TRP A 145 0.56 -8.19 14.00
CA TRP A 145 -0.88 -8.29 14.05
C TRP A 145 -1.56 -7.59 12.87
N ILE A 146 -1.23 -6.32 12.62
CA ILE A 146 -1.79 -5.56 11.49
C ILE A 146 -1.44 -6.23 10.16
N GLY A 147 -0.24 -6.81 10.05
CA GLY A 147 0.19 -7.58 8.88
C GLY A 147 -0.68 -8.82 8.58
N GLN A 148 -1.44 -9.34 9.55
CA GLN A 148 -2.43 -10.40 9.32
C GLN A 148 -3.71 -9.87 8.66
N LEU A 149 -4.02 -8.59 8.86
CA LEU A 149 -5.18 -7.92 8.29
C LEU A 149 -4.87 -7.24 6.95
N ALA A 150 -3.62 -6.81 6.76
CA ALA A 150 -3.13 -6.11 5.59
C ALA A 150 -2.63 -7.09 4.50
N ASP A 151 -2.73 -6.69 3.24
CA ASP A 151 -1.99 -7.35 2.17
C ASP A 151 -0.57 -6.77 2.04
N ASP A 152 0.29 -7.44 1.25
CA ASP A 152 1.70 -7.03 1.04
C ASP A 152 1.86 -5.62 0.43
N ASN A 153 0.77 -5.06 -0.10
CA ASN A 153 0.75 -3.74 -0.76
C ASN A 153 0.09 -2.66 0.11
N PHE A 154 -0.31 -3.01 1.32
CA PHE A 154 -0.99 -2.07 2.21
C PHE A 154 -0.10 -0.85 2.52
N GLY A 155 -0.69 0.33 2.42
CA GLY A 155 0.01 1.60 2.65
C GLY A 155 0.92 2.06 1.51
N LEU A 156 1.04 1.28 0.42
CA LEU A 156 1.79 1.66 -0.76
C LEU A 156 0.96 2.52 -1.70
N THR A 157 1.54 3.62 -2.13
CA THR A 157 0.97 4.36 -3.26
C THR A 157 0.96 3.50 -4.53
N PRO A 158 0.10 3.78 -5.51
CA PRO A 158 0.10 3.05 -6.78
C PRO A 158 1.49 2.94 -7.43
N MET A 159 2.29 4.01 -7.37
CA MET A 159 3.65 3.99 -7.91
C MET A 159 4.61 3.10 -7.11
N GLU A 160 4.45 3.02 -5.80
CA GLU A 160 5.22 2.11 -4.94
C GLU A 160 4.82 0.65 -5.16
N GLN A 161 3.55 0.37 -5.41
CA GLN A 161 3.09 -0.97 -5.79
C GLN A 161 3.69 -1.41 -7.13
N ILE A 162 3.73 -0.51 -8.13
CA ILE A 162 4.39 -0.76 -9.41
C ILE A 162 5.89 -1.00 -9.20
N GLU A 163 6.55 -0.17 -8.39
CA GLU A 163 7.98 -0.31 -8.10
C GLU A 163 8.30 -1.67 -7.47
N ALA A 164 7.56 -2.06 -6.44
CA ALA A 164 7.70 -3.35 -5.75
C ALA A 164 7.47 -4.52 -6.71
N TYR A 165 6.42 -4.45 -7.54
CA TYR A 165 6.12 -5.47 -8.54
C TYR A 165 7.25 -5.67 -9.55
N LEU A 166 7.81 -4.56 -10.05
CA LEU A 166 8.95 -4.60 -10.99
C LEU A 166 10.23 -5.10 -10.34
N ASP A 167 10.43 -4.84 -9.03
CA ASP A 167 11.59 -5.37 -8.28
C ASP A 167 11.51 -6.88 -8.09
N GLU A 168 10.33 -7.41 -7.81
CA GLU A 168 10.11 -8.84 -7.68
C GLU A 168 10.27 -9.55 -9.04
N ALA A 169 9.68 -8.99 -10.10
CA ALA A 169 9.79 -9.53 -11.46
C ALA A 169 11.22 -9.44 -12.03
N LYS A 170 12.06 -8.49 -11.55
CA LYS A 170 13.45 -8.23 -11.96
C LYS A 170 13.63 -7.80 -13.41
N THR A 171 12.79 -8.30 -14.30
CA THR A 171 12.79 -7.95 -15.73
C THR A 171 11.37 -7.72 -16.20
N PHE A 172 11.20 -6.81 -17.12
CA PHE A 172 9.90 -6.44 -17.69
C PHE A 172 10.03 -6.21 -19.19
N VAL A 173 8.93 -6.28 -19.89
CA VAL A 173 8.85 -6.08 -21.33
C VAL A 173 8.32 -4.69 -21.62
N LEU A 174 9.02 -3.97 -22.50
CA LEU A 174 8.52 -2.73 -23.10
C LEU A 174 7.98 -3.04 -24.49
N ALA A 175 6.72 -2.74 -24.74
CA ALA A 175 6.09 -2.77 -26.04
C ALA A 175 6.06 -1.36 -26.65
N THR A 176 6.41 -1.27 -27.94
CA THR A 176 6.34 -0.04 -28.75
C THR A 176 5.81 -0.38 -30.14
N GLU A 177 5.52 0.62 -30.93
CA GLU A 177 5.13 0.47 -32.32
C GLU A 177 6.26 0.88 -33.28
N ASP A 178 6.35 0.16 -34.41
CA ASP A 178 7.25 0.43 -35.53
C ASP A 178 6.39 0.48 -36.80
N GLY A 179 5.83 1.62 -37.05
CA GLY A 179 4.76 1.80 -38.06
C GLY A 179 3.49 1.06 -37.64
N LEU A 180 3.19 -0.07 -38.25
CA LEU A 180 2.04 -0.92 -37.87
C LEU A 180 2.47 -2.22 -37.20
N GLN A 181 3.77 -2.38 -36.91
CA GLN A 181 4.32 -3.59 -36.33
C GLN A 181 4.63 -3.40 -34.85
N PRO A 182 3.93 -4.10 -33.94
CA PRO A 182 4.31 -4.13 -32.55
C PRO A 182 5.72 -4.69 -32.34
N ARG A 183 6.48 -4.05 -31.48
CA ARG A 183 7.84 -4.44 -31.08
C ARG A 183 7.92 -4.61 -29.58
N MET A 184 8.60 -5.63 -29.11
CA MET A 184 8.81 -5.91 -27.70
C MET A 184 10.27 -6.14 -27.38
N ARG A 185 10.71 -5.71 -26.21
CA ARG A 185 12.06 -5.94 -25.70
C ARG A 185 12.07 -6.03 -24.18
N VAL A 186 12.99 -6.83 -23.67
CA VAL A 186 13.19 -6.97 -22.24
C VAL A 186 14.06 -5.82 -21.73
N LEU A 187 13.60 -5.19 -20.66
CA LEU A 187 14.35 -4.22 -19.86
C LEU A 187 14.55 -4.77 -18.45
N GLY A 188 15.55 -4.28 -17.74
CA GLY A 188 15.82 -4.67 -16.35
C GLY A 188 16.23 -3.49 -15.48
N PHE A 189 16.39 -2.30 -16.07
CA PHE A 189 16.77 -1.11 -15.33
C PHE A 189 15.58 -0.20 -15.09
N LYS A 190 15.40 0.18 -13.83
CA LYS A 190 14.57 1.29 -13.40
C LYS A 190 15.26 2.05 -12.27
N CYS A 191 14.90 3.30 -12.08
CA CYS A 191 15.24 4.06 -10.87
C CYS A 191 14.09 4.97 -10.48
N LYS A 192 14.00 5.32 -9.19
CA LYS A 192 13.01 6.26 -8.68
C LYS A 192 13.65 7.61 -8.39
N VAL A 193 13.14 8.66 -9.03
CA VAL A 193 13.59 10.04 -8.82
C VAL A 193 12.36 10.94 -8.79
N ASP A 194 12.27 11.77 -7.75
CA ASP A 194 11.16 12.70 -7.52
C ASP A 194 9.77 11.97 -7.51
N GLY A 195 9.70 10.76 -6.93
CA GLY A 195 8.48 9.96 -6.82
C GLY A 195 8.03 9.27 -8.13
N LYS A 196 8.75 9.44 -9.23
CA LYS A 196 8.48 8.80 -10.53
C LYS A 196 9.49 7.70 -10.84
N LEU A 197 9.03 6.65 -11.52
CA LEU A 197 9.90 5.62 -12.06
C LEU A 197 10.43 6.03 -13.43
N TRP A 198 11.74 5.85 -13.63
CA TRP A 198 12.47 6.15 -14.84
C TRP A 198 13.13 4.91 -15.38
N PHE A 199 13.02 4.74 -16.69
CA PHE A 199 13.57 3.61 -17.45
C PHE A 199 14.65 4.12 -18.40
N ALA A 200 15.51 3.22 -18.88
CA ALA A 200 16.61 3.60 -19.78
C ALA A 200 16.64 2.75 -21.05
N VAL A 201 16.89 3.43 -22.16
CA VAL A 201 17.18 2.80 -23.45
C VAL A 201 18.43 3.41 -24.05
N GLY A 202 19.16 2.63 -24.84
CA GLY A 202 20.33 3.14 -25.56
C GLY A 202 19.90 4.01 -26.74
N THR A 203 20.48 5.19 -26.90
CA THR A 203 20.16 6.13 -27.99
C THR A 203 20.48 5.62 -29.39
N PHE A 204 21.24 4.54 -29.51
CA PHE A 204 21.58 3.90 -30.78
C PHE A 204 20.64 2.73 -31.14
N LYS A 205 19.69 2.43 -30.29
CA LYS A 205 18.73 1.31 -30.48
C LYS A 205 17.46 1.80 -31.13
N GLU A 206 16.90 0.98 -32.02
CA GLU A 206 15.63 1.24 -32.70
C GLU A 206 14.49 1.66 -31.74
N VAL A 207 14.47 1.10 -30.53
CA VAL A 207 13.48 1.46 -29.51
C VAL A 207 13.50 2.94 -29.15
N TYR A 208 14.65 3.58 -29.20
CA TYR A 208 14.74 5.01 -28.93
C TYR A 208 14.05 5.81 -30.04
N GLU A 209 14.32 5.47 -31.30
CA GLU A 209 13.67 6.10 -32.46
C GLU A 209 12.15 5.83 -32.45
N GLN A 210 11.73 4.60 -32.17
CA GLN A 210 10.32 4.25 -32.08
C GLN A 210 9.57 5.10 -31.04
N LEU A 211 10.16 5.28 -29.84
CA LEU A 211 9.56 6.12 -28.80
C LEU A 211 9.59 7.63 -29.11
N LEU A 212 10.47 8.07 -30.03
CA LEU A 212 10.45 9.45 -30.51
C LEU A 212 9.38 9.65 -31.59
N ASP A 213 9.17 8.65 -32.44
CA ASP A 213 8.20 8.69 -33.52
C ASP A 213 6.75 8.49 -33.01
N ASP A 214 6.52 7.46 -32.18
CA ASP A 214 5.29 7.23 -31.43
C ASP A 214 5.61 6.93 -29.97
N PRO A 215 5.36 7.88 -29.06
CA PRO A 215 5.71 7.71 -27.66
C PRO A 215 4.74 6.82 -26.88
N LYS A 216 3.67 6.32 -27.49
CA LYS A 216 2.76 5.35 -26.83
C LYS A 216 3.48 4.04 -26.62
N CYS A 217 3.43 3.53 -25.41
CA CYS A 217 4.07 2.28 -25.06
C CYS A 217 3.38 1.62 -23.87
N GLU A 218 3.70 0.37 -23.65
CA GLU A 218 3.21 -0.42 -22.52
C GLU A 218 4.37 -1.20 -21.90
N ILE A 219 4.41 -1.21 -20.57
CA ILE A 219 5.29 -2.06 -19.76
C ILE A 219 4.46 -3.23 -19.25
N LEU A 220 4.97 -4.44 -19.46
CA LEU A 220 4.40 -5.67 -18.92
C LEU A 220 5.45 -6.38 -18.08
N ALA A 221 5.11 -6.71 -16.84
CA ALA A 221 5.90 -7.59 -15.99
C ALA A 221 5.06 -8.78 -15.53
N ALA A 222 5.68 -9.94 -15.40
CA ALA A 222 5.01 -11.16 -14.94
C ALA A 222 5.62 -11.59 -13.61
N ASN A 223 4.75 -11.93 -12.64
CA ASN A 223 5.13 -12.46 -11.36
C ASN A 223 4.18 -13.60 -10.95
N GLY A 224 4.65 -14.84 -11.03
CA GLY A 224 3.83 -15.99 -10.77
C GLY A 224 2.59 -16.06 -11.67
N ALA A 225 1.42 -15.93 -11.06
CA ALA A 225 0.12 -15.99 -11.74
C ALA A 225 -0.48 -14.61 -12.04
N THR A 226 0.27 -13.54 -11.85
CA THR A 226 -0.20 -12.17 -12.09
C THR A 226 0.68 -11.43 -13.08
N PHE A 227 0.15 -10.36 -13.67
CA PHE A 227 0.80 -9.51 -14.65
C PHE A 227 0.53 -8.05 -14.31
N LEU A 228 1.58 -7.26 -14.12
CA LEU A 228 1.48 -5.81 -14.17
C LEU A 228 1.38 -5.39 -15.63
N ARG A 229 0.40 -4.55 -15.96
CA ARG A 229 0.29 -3.83 -17.22
C ARG A 229 0.25 -2.35 -16.92
N TRP A 230 1.17 -1.60 -17.51
CA TRP A 230 1.25 -0.16 -17.35
C TRP A 230 1.47 0.48 -18.72
N ASP A 231 0.44 1.06 -19.27
CA ASP A 231 0.48 1.80 -20.52
C ASP A 231 0.68 3.30 -20.28
N GLY A 232 1.09 4.02 -21.31
CA GLY A 232 1.24 5.47 -21.24
C GLY A 232 2.04 6.05 -22.40
N VAL A 233 2.37 7.31 -22.22
CA VAL A 233 3.18 8.09 -23.17
C VAL A 233 4.59 8.25 -22.62
N ALA A 234 5.59 7.79 -23.32
CA ALA A 234 6.99 7.95 -22.95
C ALA A 234 7.43 9.42 -22.99
N VAL A 235 7.87 9.95 -21.85
CA VAL A 235 8.38 11.31 -21.72
C VAL A 235 9.85 11.27 -21.35
N PHE A 236 10.71 11.69 -22.28
CA PHE A 236 12.16 11.73 -22.06
C PHE A 236 12.58 12.97 -21.26
N LYS A 237 13.48 12.76 -20.30
CA LYS A 237 14.10 13.85 -19.53
C LYS A 237 15.58 13.61 -19.35
N LYS A 238 16.33 14.71 -19.31
CA LYS A 238 17.76 14.72 -18.96
C LYS A 238 17.91 15.21 -17.52
N ASP A 239 18.44 14.34 -16.66
CA ASP A 239 18.78 14.66 -15.28
C ASP A 239 20.05 13.86 -14.92
N PRO A 240 21.09 14.51 -14.38
CA PRO A 240 22.33 13.81 -14.00
C PRO A 240 22.11 12.66 -13.03
N ARG A 241 21.11 12.76 -12.14
CA ARG A 241 20.77 11.72 -11.15
C ARG A 241 20.43 10.38 -11.80
N PHE A 242 19.79 10.40 -12.96
CA PHE A 242 19.45 9.16 -13.69
C PHE A 242 20.71 8.38 -14.11
N MET A 243 21.73 9.09 -14.60
CA MET A 243 22.98 8.46 -14.98
C MET A 243 23.78 7.96 -13.78
N GLU A 244 23.71 8.65 -12.65
CA GLU A 244 24.30 8.20 -11.38
C GLU A 244 23.66 6.88 -10.91
N GLU A 245 22.33 6.79 -10.94
CA GLU A 245 21.60 5.56 -10.59
C GLU A 245 21.91 4.43 -11.60
N ALA A 246 21.94 4.72 -12.88
CA ALA A 246 22.33 3.73 -13.90
C ALA A 246 23.77 3.23 -13.70
N ALA A 247 24.71 4.10 -13.35
CA ALA A 247 26.08 3.72 -13.09
C ALA A 247 26.25 2.86 -11.83
N LYS A 248 25.39 3.03 -10.83
CA LYS A 248 25.34 2.16 -9.64
C LYS A 248 24.74 0.79 -9.97
N ALA A 249 23.60 0.76 -10.68
CA ALA A 249 22.87 -0.47 -10.97
C ALA A 249 23.50 -1.34 -12.05
N MET A 250 24.06 -0.72 -13.10
CA MET A 250 24.59 -1.43 -14.26
C MET A 250 25.91 -0.80 -14.80
N PRO A 251 26.96 -0.74 -13.98
CA PRO A 251 28.22 -0.04 -14.31
C PRO A 251 28.87 -0.55 -15.61
N GLN A 252 28.78 -1.85 -15.87
CA GLN A 252 29.35 -2.45 -17.07
C GLN A 252 28.63 -2.01 -18.36
N VAL A 253 27.30 -1.84 -18.31
CA VAL A 253 26.50 -1.38 -19.44
C VAL A 253 26.80 0.09 -19.74
N VAL A 254 26.85 0.92 -18.70
CA VAL A 254 27.18 2.35 -18.83
C VAL A 254 28.59 2.52 -19.46
N GLU A 255 29.58 1.78 -18.96
CA GLU A 255 30.93 1.85 -19.48
C GLU A 255 31.03 1.33 -20.92
N MET A 256 30.34 0.23 -21.24
CA MET A 256 30.30 -0.29 -22.62
C MET A 256 29.71 0.75 -23.59
N TYR A 257 28.61 1.42 -23.21
CA TYR A 257 28.00 2.44 -24.07
C TYR A 257 28.91 3.65 -24.24
N ARG A 258 29.59 4.07 -23.18
CA ARG A 258 30.59 5.14 -23.25
C ARG A 258 31.72 4.82 -24.23
N GLN A 259 32.24 3.58 -24.22
CA GLN A 259 33.28 3.13 -25.15
C GLN A 259 32.79 3.08 -26.60
N MET A 260 31.49 2.82 -26.82
CA MET A 260 30.88 2.86 -28.15
C MET A 260 30.53 4.27 -28.63
N GLY A 261 30.78 5.31 -27.82
CA GLY A 261 30.37 6.69 -28.13
C GLY A 261 28.83 6.87 -28.07
N ALA A 262 28.11 5.95 -27.41
CA ALA A 262 26.69 5.96 -27.23
C ALA A 262 26.32 6.39 -25.81
N THR A 263 25.04 6.72 -25.57
CA THR A 263 24.55 7.11 -24.25
C THR A 263 23.17 6.47 -23.96
N LEU A 264 22.75 6.57 -22.70
CA LEU A 264 21.41 6.22 -22.29
C LEU A 264 20.48 7.42 -22.41
N ALA A 265 19.27 7.18 -22.89
CA ALA A 265 18.14 8.10 -22.77
C ALA A 265 17.18 7.56 -21.71
N PHE A 266 16.68 8.46 -20.87
CA PHE A 266 15.81 8.11 -19.75
C PHE A 266 14.41 8.64 -19.98
N PHE A 267 13.41 7.79 -19.74
CA PHE A 267 12.00 8.13 -19.91
C PHE A 267 11.16 7.61 -18.75
N THR A 268 10.03 8.25 -18.54
CA THR A 268 8.93 7.81 -17.67
C THR A 268 7.67 7.66 -18.49
N LEU A 269 6.64 6.99 -17.98
CA LEU A 269 5.33 6.94 -18.60
C LEU A 269 4.42 7.97 -17.93
N GLU A 270 3.72 8.75 -18.76
CA GLU A 270 2.71 9.72 -18.32
C GLU A 270 1.39 9.49 -19.06
N ASN A 271 0.28 10.01 -18.52
CA ASN A 271 -1.05 9.98 -19.14
C ASN A 271 -1.51 8.56 -19.54
N GLY A 272 -1.30 7.59 -18.69
CA GLY A 272 -1.66 6.21 -18.93
C GLY A 272 -2.45 5.60 -17.80
N SER A 273 -2.56 4.29 -17.80
CA SER A 273 -3.19 3.49 -16.76
C SER A 273 -2.31 2.33 -16.32
N ALA A 274 -2.49 1.87 -15.09
CA ALA A 274 -1.79 0.70 -14.58
C ALA A 274 -2.77 -0.25 -13.87
N GLU A 275 -2.62 -1.54 -14.16
CA GLU A 275 -3.42 -2.61 -13.55
C GLU A 275 -2.56 -3.84 -13.27
N ILE A 276 -2.90 -4.57 -12.21
CA ILE A 276 -2.39 -5.92 -11.97
C ILE A 276 -3.52 -6.89 -12.33
N VAL A 277 -3.23 -7.84 -13.21
CA VAL A 277 -4.22 -8.79 -13.75
C VAL A 277 -3.80 -10.20 -13.39
N SER A 278 -4.70 -11.02 -12.83
CA SER A 278 -4.46 -12.43 -12.60
C SER A 278 -4.68 -13.27 -13.87
N VAL A 279 -4.19 -14.51 -13.87
CA VAL A 279 -4.48 -15.48 -14.95
C VAL A 279 -5.97 -15.81 -15.06
N THR A 280 -6.77 -15.56 -14.03
CA THR A 280 -8.23 -15.69 -14.00
C THR A 280 -8.95 -14.43 -14.47
N ASN A 281 -8.20 -13.41 -14.90
CA ASN A 281 -8.67 -12.11 -15.36
C ASN A 281 -9.31 -11.21 -14.28
N GLU A 282 -9.01 -11.46 -13.03
CA GLU A 282 -9.28 -10.52 -11.95
C GLU A 282 -8.33 -9.34 -12.07
N LYS A 283 -8.83 -8.12 -11.88
CA LYS A 283 -8.09 -6.89 -12.10
C LYS A 283 -8.06 -6.03 -10.87
N LYS A 284 -6.86 -5.63 -10.45
CA LYS A 284 -6.62 -4.54 -9.51
C LYS A 284 -6.13 -3.33 -10.29
N VAL A 285 -7.00 -2.32 -10.44
CA VAL A 285 -6.63 -1.05 -11.08
C VAL A 285 -5.81 -0.23 -10.08
N LEU A 286 -4.68 0.30 -10.51
CA LEU A 286 -3.81 1.12 -9.69
C LEU A 286 -4.04 2.62 -9.93
N PHE A 287 -4.23 3.02 -11.19
CA PHE A 287 -4.68 4.37 -11.61
C PHE A 287 -5.12 4.38 -13.06
#